data_ca2e06526c6d8c5ea3c2a2d1801d38da
#
_entry.id   ca2e06526c6d8c5ea3c2a2d1801d38da
#
_cell.length_a   1.000
_cell.length_b   1.000
_cell.length_c   1.000
_cell.angle_alpha   90.00
_cell.angle_beta   90.00
_cell.angle_gamma   90.00
#
_symmetry.space_group_name_H-M   'P 1'
#
loop_
_entity.id
_entity.type
_entity.pdbx_description
1 polymer ?
#
loop_
_entity_poly.entity_id
_entity_poly.type
_entity_poly.pdbx_seq_one_letter_code
_entity_poly.pdbx_strand_id
1 'polypeptide(L)'
;AGTATFYVTRADNGREGAVDNAEFLLAHQEKQMAMQPDLMVQYAHLLADHYQKQGIAVAKVRAEVYVTLQGKPSELYFDPQLNLL
;
A
#
# COMPACT_ATOMS: atom_id res chain seq x y z
N ALA A 1 11.48 5.98 -11.51
CA ALA A 1 10.06 5.70 -11.30
C ALA A 1 9.86 4.68 -10.18
N GLY A 2 8.78 4.82 -9.44
CA GLY A 2 8.42 3.90 -8.36
C GLY A 2 7.01 3.36 -8.54
N THR A 3 6.78 2.16 -8.03
CA THR A 3 5.45 1.57 -7.96
C THR A 3 5.19 1.07 -6.54
N ALA A 4 3.95 1.12 -6.10
CA ALA A 4 3.55 0.63 -4.80
C ALA A 4 2.31 -0.26 -4.95
N THR A 5 2.35 -1.45 -4.39
CA THR A 5 1.20 -2.34 -4.30
C THR A 5 0.86 -2.54 -2.84
N PHE A 6 -0.36 -2.22 -2.46
CA PHE A 6 -0.82 -2.37 -1.09
C PHE A 6 -1.60 -3.67 -0.93
N TYR A 7 -1.40 -4.31 0.21
CA TYR A 7 -2.07 -5.55 0.58
C TYR A 7 -2.77 -5.36 1.92
N VAL A 8 -4.03 -5.72 1.96
CA VAL A 8 -4.87 -5.62 3.16
C VAL A 8 -5.17 -7.02 3.66
N THR A 9 -4.90 -7.26 4.95
CA THR A 9 -5.21 -8.53 5.61
C THR A 9 -6.47 -8.36 6.45
N ARG A 10 -7.48 -9.19 6.20
CA ARG A 10 -8.73 -9.18 6.95
C ARG A 10 -8.52 -9.79 8.34
N ALA A 11 -9.12 -9.17 9.35
CA ALA A 11 -9.05 -9.67 10.73
C ALA A 11 -9.91 -10.91 10.94
N ASP A 12 -11.00 -11.05 10.20
CA ASP A 12 -11.98 -12.13 10.40
C ASP A 12 -11.50 -13.49 9.89
N ASN A 13 -10.76 -13.54 8.78
CA ASN A 13 -10.33 -14.79 8.16
C ASN A 13 -8.83 -14.86 7.88
N GLY A 14 -8.07 -13.78 8.17
CA GLY A 14 -6.63 -13.71 7.92
C GLY A 14 -6.22 -13.67 6.46
N ARG A 15 -7.17 -13.53 5.54
CA ARG A 15 -6.85 -13.48 4.11
C ARG A 15 -6.31 -12.12 3.70
N GLU A 16 -5.31 -12.15 2.83
CA GLU A 16 -4.71 -10.97 2.26
C GLU A 16 -5.16 -10.78 0.82
N GLY A 17 -5.48 -9.54 0.46
CA GLY A 17 -5.83 -9.17 -0.91
C GLY A 17 -5.08 -7.94 -1.37
N ALA A 18 -4.72 -7.90 -2.65
CA ALA A 18 -4.10 -6.73 -3.25
C ALA A 18 -5.15 -5.64 -3.50
N VAL A 19 -4.76 -4.39 -3.27
CA VAL A 19 -5.61 -3.23 -3.49
C VAL A 19 -5.31 -2.65 -4.87
N ASP A 20 -6.38 -2.34 -5.62
CA ASP A 20 -6.24 -1.58 -6.85
C ASP A 20 -6.17 -0.10 -6.50
N ASN A 21 -4.98 0.49 -6.57
CA ASN A 21 -4.78 1.90 -6.23
C ASN A 21 -5.60 2.84 -7.14
N ALA A 22 -5.92 2.41 -8.36
CA ALA A 22 -6.70 3.22 -9.28
C ALA A 22 -8.13 3.52 -8.77
N GLU A 23 -8.63 2.73 -7.81
CA GLU A 23 -9.91 3.02 -7.17
C GLU A 23 -9.85 4.22 -6.23
N PHE A 24 -8.67 4.58 -5.73
CA PHE A 24 -8.50 5.57 -4.67
C PHE A 24 -7.61 6.75 -5.08
N LEU A 25 -6.68 6.54 -6.00
CA LEU A 25 -5.64 7.49 -6.34
C LEU A 25 -5.58 7.75 -7.83
N LEU A 26 -5.22 8.98 -8.19
CA LEU A 26 -4.81 9.30 -9.55
C LEU A 26 -3.37 8.81 -9.78
N ALA A 27 -3.00 8.57 -11.04
CA ALA A 27 -1.68 8.00 -11.37
C ALA A 27 -0.52 8.82 -10.80
N HIS A 28 -0.60 10.15 -10.84
CA HIS A 28 0.48 11.00 -10.31
C HIS A 28 0.58 10.94 -8.79
N GLN A 29 -0.55 10.75 -8.09
CA GLN A 29 -0.56 10.58 -6.63
C GLN A 29 0.11 9.27 -6.23
N GLU A 30 -0.13 8.20 -6.99
CA GLU A 30 0.53 6.92 -6.74
C GLU A 30 2.04 7.03 -6.88
N LYS A 31 2.52 7.71 -7.93
CA LYS A 31 3.96 7.91 -8.15
C LYS A 31 4.60 8.72 -7.02
N GLN A 32 3.93 9.78 -6.56
CA GLN A 32 4.43 10.59 -5.46
C GLN A 32 4.47 9.79 -4.17
N MET A 33 3.42 9.05 -3.88
CA MET A 33 3.30 8.25 -2.67
C MET A 33 4.37 7.18 -2.60
N ALA A 34 4.72 6.54 -3.71
CA ALA A 34 5.71 5.46 -3.75
C ALA A 34 7.09 5.91 -3.25
N MET A 35 7.37 7.21 -3.25
CA MET A 35 8.64 7.78 -2.81
C MET A 35 8.54 8.48 -1.46
N GLN A 36 7.38 8.47 -0.80
CA GLN A 36 7.16 9.19 0.46
C GLN A 36 6.51 8.29 1.50
N PRO A 37 7.29 7.73 2.43
CA PRO A 37 6.77 6.81 3.45
C PRO A 37 5.62 7.37 4.29
N ASP A 38 5.64 8.67 4.61
CA ASP A 38 4.58 9.28 5.39
C ASP A 38 3.23 9.22 4.66
N LEU A 39 3.24 9.42 3.35
CA LEU A 39 2.03 9.32 2.54
C LEU A 39 1.54 7.87 2.45
N MET A 40 2.45 6.91 2.45
CA MET A 40 2.08 5.49 2.45
C MET A 40 1.36 5.09 3.72
N VAL A 41 1.81 5.59 4.87
CA VAL A 41 1.14 5.35 6.15
C VAL A 41 -0.26 5.97 6.15
N GLN A 42 -0.38 7.20 5.68
CA GLN A 42 -1.68 7.86 5.57
C GLN A 42 -2.63 7.10 4.65
N TYR A 43 -2.14 6.63 3.52
CA TYR A 43 -2.94 5.83 2.59
C TYR A 43 -3.38 4.50 3.21
N ALA A 44 -2.50 3.84 3.96
CA ALA A 44 -2.84 2.61 4.66
C ALA A 44 -3.99 2.82 5.64
N HIS A 45 -3.97 3.92 6.39
CA HIS A 45 -5.04 4.27 7.31
C HIS A 45 -6.34 4.58 6.56
N LEU A 46 -6.27 5.25 5.43
CA LEU A 46 -7.42 5.51 4.58
C LEU A 46 -8.05 4.21 4.08
N LEU A 47 -7.23 3.26 3.64
CA LEU A 47 -7.70 1.95 3.19
C LEU A 47 -8.40 1.19 4.32
N ALA A 48 -7.79 1.17 5.51
CA ALA A 48 -8.38 0.50 6.67
C ALA A 48 -9.74 1.11 7.02
N ASP A 49 -9.84 2.42 7.05
CA ASP A 49 -11.09 3.12 7.33
C ASP A 49 -12.16 2.82 6.28
N HIS A 50 -11.77 2.82 5.00
CA HIS A 50 -12.67 2.52 3.90
C HIS A 50 -13.31 1.13 4.05
N TYR A 51 -12.47 0.12 4.32
CA TYR A 51 -12.96 -1.24 4.48
C TYR A 51 -13.79 -1.43 5.74
N GLN A 52 -13.42 -0.78 6.83
CA GLN A 52 -14.21 -0.82 8.07
C GLN A 52 -15.62 -0.28 7.86
N LYS A 53 -15.77 0.78 7.09
CA LYS A 53 -17.08 1.34 6.76
C LYS A 53 -17.94 0.39 5.93
N GLN A 54 -17.31 -0.56 5.26
CA GLN A 54 -18.00 -1.62 4.51
C GLN A 54 -18.25 -2.88 5.35
N GLY A 55 -17.94 -2.84 6.64
CA GLY A 55 -18.11 -3.99 7.53
C GLY A 55 -16.96 -4.99 7.49
N ILE A 56 -15.82 -4.61 6.94
CA ILE A 56 -14.63 -5.48 6.85
C ILE A 56 -13.59 -4.99 7.85
N ALA A 57 -13.33 -5.78 8.90
CA ALA A 57 -12.27 -5.47 9.84
C ALA A 57 -10.90 -5.75 9.21
N VAL A 58 -9.97 -4.80 9.36
CA VAL A 58 -8.62 -4.88 8.81
C VAL A 58 -7.61 -5.09 9.93
N ALA A 59 -6.83 -6.16 9.87
CA ALA A 59 -5.81 -6.47 10.87
C ALA A 59 -4.47 -5.86 10.50
N LYS A 60 -4.14 -5.78 9.21
CA LYS A 60 -2.83 -5.37 8.74
C LYS A 60 -2.93 -4.74 7.34
N VAL A 61 -2.10 -3.74 7.11
CA VAL A 61 -1.85 -3.20 5.76
C VAL A 61 -0.34 -3.18 5.55
N ARG A 62 0.11 -3.79 4.47
CA ARG A 62 1.52 -3.75 4.06
C ARG A 62 1.63 -3.27 2.62
N ALA A 63 2.82 -2.87 2.23
CA ALA A 63 3.07 -2.41 0.87
C ALA A 63 4.36 -3.00 0.33
N GLU A 64 4.34 -3.35 -0.95
CA GLU A 64 5.55 -3.66 -1.72
C GLU A 64 5.84 -2.45 -2.60
N VAL A 65 6.92 -1.76 -2.30
CA VAL A 65 7.32 -0.55 -3.02
C VAL A 65 8.62 -0.84 -3.76
N TYR A 66 8.56 -0.72 -5.08
CA TYR A 66 9.71 -0.93 -5.95
C TYR A 66 10.16 0.40 -6.53
N VAL A 67 11.45 0.69 -6.41
CA VAL A 67 12.07 1.88 -6.96
C VAL A 67 13.04 1.44 -8.05
N THR A 68 12.87 2.00 -9.25
CA THR A 68 13.76 1.75 -10.37
C THR A 68 14.66 2.98 -10.53
N LEU A 69 15.96 2.77 -10.31
CA LEU A 69 16.98 3.77 -10.57
C LEU A 69 17.52 3.60 -11.99
N GLN A 70 17.94 4.68 -12.59
CA GLN A 70 18.44 4.67 -13.97
C GLN A 70 19.57 3.65 -14.13
N GLY A 71 19.40 2.72 -15.08
CA GLY A 71 20.38 1.70 -15.37
C GLY A 71 20.48 0.56 -14.36
N LYS A 72 19.58 0.49 -13.40
CA LYS A 72 19.56 -0.56 -12.37
C LYS A 72 18.22 -1.29 -12.33
N PRO A 73 18.18 -2.57 -11.90
CA PRO A 73 16.92 -3.27 -11.70
C PRO A 73 16.11 -2.66 -10.56
N SER A 74 14.81 -2.92 -10.55
CA SER A 74 13.93 -2.48 -9.48
C SER A 74 14.31 -3.12 -8.15
N GLU A 75 14.27 -2.35 -7.08
CA GLU A 75 14.55 -2.80 -5.73
C GLU A 75 13.39 -2.44 -4.80
N LEU A 76 13.20 -3.25 -3.74
CA LEU A 76 12.26 -2.92 -2.68
C LEU A 76 12.75 -1.69 -1.92
N TYR A 77 11.85 -0.72 -1.73
CA TYR A 77 12.20 0.54 -1.08
C TYR A 77 12.29 0.39 0.44
N PHE A 78 11.44 -0.42 1.04
CA PHE A 78 11.46 -0.71 2.47
C PHE A 78 10.83 -2.08 2.74
N ASP A 79 10.83 -2.50 4.02
CA ASP A 79 10.36 -3.82 4.42
C ASP A 79 8.92 -4.08 3.98
N PRO A 80 8.69 -5.06 3.07
CA PRO A 80 7.35 -5.35 2.57
C PRO A 80 6.45 -6.04 3.60
N GLN A 81 6.99 -6.49 4.73
CA GLN A 81 6.22 -7.13 5.79
C GLN A 81 5.84 -6.16 6.91
N LEU A 82 6.28 -4.90 6.83
CA LEU A 82 5.96 -3.90 7.84
C LEU A 82 4.47 -3.57 7.81
N ASN A 83 3.82 -3.70 8.97
CA ASN A 83 2.44 -3.26 9.13
C ASN A 83 2.39 -1.73 9.21
N LEU A 84 1.67 -1.09 8.31
CA LEU A 84 1.58 0.36 8.21
C LEU A 84 0.48 0.98 9.09
N LEU A 85 -0.29 0.16 9.79
CA LEU A 85 -1.32 0.65 10.70
C LEU A 85 -0.78 1.07 12.05
#